data_41082d1f75331a0b63690e1d3bb2c0a3
#
_entry.id   41082d1f75331a0b63690e1d3bb2c0a3
#
_cell.length_a   1.000
_cell.length_b   1.000
_cell.length_c   1.000
_cell.angle_alpha   90.00
_cell.angle_beta   90.00
_cell.angle_gamma   90.00
#
_symmetry.space_group_name_H-M   'P 1'
#
loop_
_entity.id
_entity.type
_entity.pdbx_description
1 polymer ?
#
loop_
_entity_poly.entity_id
_entity_poly.type
_entity_poly.pdbx_seq_one_letter_code
_entity_poly.pdbx_strand_id
1 'polypeptide(L)'
;MADLANSNLGAVTFNYDIKIDLDTSFTGKDLLRTRLRGGNFDQSAFGFAASTGIPSPFGGTYATASGLEVAFEEGDGLNIDRLFYQFPIGSDFTVTAGGRVRQDDMLAVWPSAYPSDTVLDYFTYAGAPGAYSLNLGSGAGLWWSNDGFSISANYVSTNGSDGNPNTGGIATDGASGTGTVQLAYADSSWGIAAAYTYSSMNWGTVYESTATPLATAVGLLGNSNNVGLSAWWQPENSGFIPSISAGWGLSSTSGA
;
A
#
# COMPACT_ATOMS: atom_id res chain seq x y z
N MET A 1 -12.62 -10.97 21.94
CA MET A 1 -12.26 -10.98 20.51
C MET A 1 -11.49 -12.25 20.12
N ALA A 2 -10.45 -12.66 20.85
CA ALA A 2 -9.72 -13.91 20.56
C ALA A 2 -10.61 -15.16 20.54
N ASP A 3 -11.58 -15.26 21.45
CA ASP A 3 -12.51 -16.41 21.52
C ASP A 3 -13.47 -16.49 20.33
N LEU A 4 -13.91 -15.34 19.81
CA LEU A 4 -14.74 -15.27 18.59
C LEU A 4 -13.94 -15.66 17.34
N ALA A 5 -12.70 -15.22 17.25
CA ALA A 5 -11.82 -15.62 16.14
C ALA A 5 -11.54 -17.13 16.18
N ASN A 6 -11.24 -17.68 17.35
CA ASN A 6 -11.00 -19.12 17.51
C ASN A 6 -12.23 -19.99 17.21
N SER A 7 -13.43 -19.53 17.55
CA SER A 7 -14.65 -20.29 17.28
C SER A 7 -15.02 -20.35 15.80
N ASN A 8 -14.62 -19.33 15.03
CA ASN A 8 -15.00 -19.22 13.62
C ASN A 8 -13.85 -19.56 12.64
N LEU A 9 -12.59 -19.44 13.07
CA LEU A 9 -11.41 -19.53 12.21
C LEU A 9 -10.31 -20.45 12.79
N GLY A 10 -10.65 -21.34 13.72
CA GLY A 10 -9.68 -22.21 14.40
C GLY A 10 -9.27 -23.48 13.62
N ALA A 11 -9.74 -23.66 12.40
CA ALA A 11 -9.37 -24.81 11.57
C ALA A 11 -7.96 -24.65 10.98
N VAL A 12 -7.27 -25.78 10.76
CA VAL A 12 -6.05 -25.82 9.95
C VAL A 12 -6.45 -25.67 8.49
N THR A 13 -5.83 -24.72 7.80
CA THR A 13 -6.08 -24.44 6.38
C THR A 13 -4.81 -24.54 5.55
N PHE A 14 -4.97 -24.83 4.26
CA PHE A 14 -3.92 -24.74 3.26
C PHE A 14 -4.31 -23.63 2.29
N ASN A 15 -3.57 -22.53 2.38
CA ASN A 15 -3.84 -21.35 1.57
C ASN A 15 -2.67 -21.05 0.64
N TYR A 16 -2.95 -20.34 -0.44
CA TYR A 16 -1.95 -19.84 -1.38
C TYR A 16 -2.30 -18.42 -1.83
N ASP A 17 -1.25 -17.67 -2.17
CA ASP A 17 -1.31 -16.39 -2.87
C ASP A 17 -0.26 -16.44 -3.98
N ILE A 18 -0.68 -16.35 -5.22
CA ILE A 18 0.18 -16.38 -6.39
C ILE A 18 0.19 -15.02 -7.08
N LYS A 19 1.38 -14.51 -7.39
CA LYS A 19 1.59 -13.28 -8.18
C LYS A 19 2.38 -13.65 -9.43
N ILE A 20 1.88 -13.28 -10.60
CA ILE A 20 2.54 -13.49 -11.91
C ILE A 20 2.76 -12.13 -12.54
N ASP A 21 4.02 -11.70 -12.62
CA ASP A 21 4.40 -10.47 -13.31
C ASP A 21 4.74 -10.75 -14.78
N LEU A 22 4.05 -10.06 -15.66
CA LEU A 22 4.34 -9.98 -17.09
C LEU A 22 4.95 -8.61 -17.37
N ASP A 23 6.27 -8.56 -17.39
CA ASP A 23 7.03 -7.33 -17.59
C ASP A 23 7.48 -7.24 -19.06
N THR A 24 7.09 -6.17 -19.73
CA THR A 24 7.43 -5.89 -21.12
C THR A 24 8.12 -4.54 -21.23
N SER A 25 9.20 -4.48 -22.00
CA SER A 25 9.87 -3.23 -22.34
C SER A 25 9.86 -3.05 -23.87
N PHE A 26 9.50 -1.87 -24.34
CA PHE A 26 9.51 -1.51 -25.76
C PHE A 26 10.81 -0.83 -26.20
N THR A 27 11.48 -0.16 -25.26
CA THR A 27 12.69 0.64 -25.52
C THR A 27 13.92 0.10 -24.80
N GLY A 28 13.76 -0.91 -23.94
CA GLY A 28 14.81 -1.42 -23.05
C GLY A 28 15.06 -0.55 -21.81
N LYS A 29 14.32 0.56 -21.63
CA LYS A 29 14.42 1.47 -20.49
C LYS A 29 13.07 1.75 -19.82
N ASP A 30 12.00 1.27 -20.40
CA ASP A 30 10.62 1.39 -19.95
C ASP A 30 10.11 0.05 -19.44
N LEU A 31 9.00 0.09 -18.73
CA LEU A 31 8.35 -1.08 -18.14
C LEU A 31 6.83 -0.96 -18.33
N LEU A 32 6.24 -1.89 -19.08
CA LEU A 32 4.82 -2.19 -18.98
C LEU A 32 4.67 -3.41 -18.06
N ARG A 33 4.13 -3.20 -16.87
CA ARG A 33 3.83 -4.30 -15.94
C ARG A 33 2.36 -4.66 -15.99
N THR A 34 2.10 -5.95 -16.18
CA THR A 34 0.81 -6.56 -15.89
C THR A 34 1.02 -7.63 -14.84
N ARG A 35 0.51 -7.42 -13.61
CA ARG A 35 0.52 -8.43 -12.56
C ARG A 35 -0.85 -9.09 -12.48
N LEU A 36 -0.84 -10.41 -12.57
CA LEU A 36 -1.98 -11.24 -12.24
C LEU A 36 -1.79 -11.79 -10.83
N ARG A 37 -2.85 -11.76 -10.02
CA ARG A 37 -2.84 -12.29 -8.65
C ARG A 37 -4.08 -13.14 -8.42
N GLY A 38 -3.89 -14.27 -7.73
CA GLY A 38 -4.95 -15.19 -7.33
C GLY A 38 -4.63 -15.81 -5.98
N GLY A 39 -5.66 -16.15 -5.21
CA GLY A 39 -5.50 -16.71 -3.88
C GLY A 39 -6.79 -17.24 -3.30
N ASN A 40 -6.70 -17.98 -2.20
CA ASN A 40 -7.83 -18.61 -1.53
C ASN A 40 -7.89 -18.32 -0.02
N PHE A 41 -7.54 -17.10 0.37
CA PHE A 41 -7.53 -16.69 1.76
C PHE A 41 -8.88 -16.19 2.28
N ASP A 42 -9.96 -16.25 1.50
CA ASP A 42 -11.28 -15.68 1.81
C ASP A 42 -11.88 -16.12 3.15
N GLN A 43 -11.53 -17.29 3.61
CA GLN A 43 -11.99 -17.85 4.89
C GLN A 43 -10.83 -18.17 5.84
N SER A 44 -9.65 -17.63 5.58
CA SER A 44 -8.47 -17.87 6.39
C SER A 44 -8.41 -16.94 7.60
N ALA A 45 -7.90 -17.46 8.71
CA ALA A 45 -7.57 -16.65 9.89
C ALA A 45 -6.49 -15.58 9.61
N PHE A 46 -5.75 -15.72 8.52
CA PHE A 46 -4.63 -14.86 8.13
C PHE A 46 -4.98 -13.87 7.03
N GLY A 47 -6.16 -13.97 6.44
CA GLY A 47 -6.67 -13.04 5.45
C GLY A 47 -7.22 -11.75 6.07
N PHE A 48 -7.50 -10.78 5.22
CA PHE A 48 -8.07 -9.49 5.63
C PHE A 48 -9.58 -9.57 5.90
N ALA A 49 -10.19 -10.68 5.63
CA ALA A 49 -11.57 -10.84 5.29
C ALA A 49 -12.60 -10.16 6.20
N ALA A 50 -13.36 -9.34 5.56
CA ALA A 50 -14.75 -9.14 5.89
C ALA A 50 -15.58 -10.45 5.82
N SER A 51 -15.12 -11.45 5.08
CA SER A 51 -15.74 -12.76 4.88
C SER A 51 -15.74 -13.68 6.12
N THR A 52 -14.96 -13.37 7.14
CA THR A 52 -14.89 -14.15 8.38
C THR A 52 -16.16 -14.12 9.23
N GLY A 53 -17.19 -13.38 8.80
CA GLY A 53 -18.43 -13.20 9.56
C GLY A 53 -18.29 -12.38 10.85
N ILE A 54 -17.10 -11.82 11.10
CA ILE A 54 -16.86 -10.90 12.21
C ILE A 54 -17.11 -9.49 11.69
N PRO A 55 -18.07 -8.72 12.26
CA PRO A 55 -18.38 -7.38 11.77
C PRO A 55 -17.18 -6.44 11.82
N SER A 56 -16.85 -5.79 10.70
CA SER A 56 -15.98 -4.61 10.70
C SER A 56 -16.57 -3.52 11.59
N PRO A 57 -15.81 -2.79 12.41
CA PRO A 57 -14.34 -2.74 12.50
C PRO A 57 -13.73 -3.70 13.53
N PHE A 58 -14.45 -4.69 13.99
CA PHE A 58 -14.02 -5.57 15.09
C PHE A 58 -13.55 -6.95 14.62
N GLY A 59 -13.59 -7.20 13.31
CA GLY A 59 -13.31 -8.49 12.74
C GLY A 59 -12.04 -8.58 11.93
N GLY A 60 -11.65 -9.81 11.67
CA GLY A 60 -10.46 -10.14 10.94
C GLY A 60 -9.18 -10.07 11.76
N THR A 61 -8.09 -10.30 11.10
CA THR A 61 -6.75 -10.42 11.67
C THR A 61 -6.14 -9.08 12.06
N TYR A 62 -6.67 -7.95 11.62
CA TYR A 62 -6.27 -6.62 12.06
C TYR A 62 -6.33 -6.45 13.58
N ALA A 63 -7.35 -7.00 14.22
CA ALA A 63 -7.47 -6.93 15.68
C ALA A 63 -6.36 -7.68 16.42
N THR A 64 -5.67 -8.60 15.75
CA THR A 64 -4.60 -9.44 16.32
C THR A 64 -3.22 -9.08 15.78
N ALA A 65 -3.12 -8.17 14.81
CA ALA A 65 -1.90 -7.84 14.08
C ALA A 65 -1.23 -9.07 13.42
N SER A 66 -2.00 -10.09 13.06
CA SER A 66 -1.54 -11.34 12.43
C SER A 66 -1.93 -11.46 10.96
N GLY A 67 -2.48 -10.40 10.36
CA GLY A 67 -2.79 -10.34 8.94
C GLY A 67 -1.54 -10.50 8.08
N LEU A 68 -1.64 -11.32 7.04
CA LEU A 68 -0.57 -11.50 6.07
C LEU A 68 -0.79 -10.58 4.87
N GLU A 69 0.24 -9.92 4.40
CA GLU A 69 0.20 -9.17 3.13
C GLU A 69 0.04 -10.11 1.93
N VAL A 70 0.62 -11.29 2.00
CA VAL A 70 0.48 -12.36 0.99
C VAL A 70 -0.71 -13.25 1.33
N ALA A 71 -1.91 -12.70 1.28
CA ALA A 71 -3.15 -13.35 1.70
C ALA A 71 -4.33 -12.92 0.82
N PHE A 72 -4.25 -13.17 -0.49
CA PHE A 72 -5.24 -12.70 -1.45
C PHE A 72 -6.57 -13.47 -1.34
N GLU A 73 -7.66 -12.74 -1.33
CA GLU A 73 -9.02 -13.20 -0.97
C GLU A 73 -9.99 -13.07 -2.16
N GLU A 74 -9.77 -13.83 -3.22
CA GLU A 74 -10.61 -13.75 -4.44
C GLU A 74 -11.16 -15.14 -4.86
N GLY A 75 -11.31 -16.05 -3.89
CA GLY A 75 -12.00 -17.31 -4.09
C GLY A 75 -11.47 -18.15 -5.26
N ASP A 76 -10.15 -18.34 -5.36
CA ASP A 76 -9.45 -18.98 -6.48
C ASP A 76 -9.52 -18.19 -7.81
N GLY A 77 -10.08 -16.98 -7.82
CA GLY A 77 -10.11 -16.11 -9.00
C GLY A 77 -8.73 -15.57 -9.36
N LEU A 78 -8.49 -15.33 -10.64
CA LEU A 78 -7.29 -14.64 -11.13
C LEU A 78 -7.66 -13.23 -11.58
N ASN A 79 -7.09 -12.22 -10.93
CA ASN A 79 -7.40 -10.82 -11.16
C ASN A 79 -6.18 -10.02 -11.60
N ILE A 80 -6.40 -8.89 -12.28
CA ILE A 80 -5.34 -7.93 -12.57
C ILE A 80 -5.03 -7.15 -11.30
N ASP A 81 -3.86 -7.39 -10.72
CA ASP A 81 -3.39 -6.70 -9.51
C ASP A 81 -2.62 -5.42 -9.83
N ARG A 82 -1.89 -5.40 -10.95
CA ARG A 82 -1.20 -4.20 -11.50
C ARG A 82 -1.38 -4.13 -13.01
N LEU A 83 -1.56 -2.93 -13.50
CA LEU A 83 -1.50 -2.61 -14.94
C LEU A 83 -1.06 -1.16 -15.10
N PHE A 84 0.23 -0.96 -15.33
CA PHE A 84 0.81 0.37 -15.48
C PHE A 84 1.97 0.39 -16.46
N TYR A 85 2.25 1.58 -16.97
CA TYR A 85 3.42 1.87 -17.80
C TYR A 85 4.32 2.88 -17.10
N GLN A 86 5.61 2.56 -17.05
CA GLN A 86 6.64 3.37 -16.43
C GLN A 86 7.75 3.64 -17.44
N PHE A 87 8.20 4.88 -17.55
CA PHE A 87 9.21 5.27 -18.51
C PHE A 87 10.07 6.43 -18.00
N PRO A 88 11.37 6.49 -18.38
CA PRO A 88 12.24 7.57 -18.02
C PRO A 88 12.04 8.81 -18.91
N ILE A 89 12.24 9.98 -18.33
CA ILE A 89 12.41 11.25 -19.05
C ILE A 89 13.80 11.81 -18.73
N GLY A 90 14.69 11.81 -19.72
CA GLY A 90 16.09 12.11 -19.49
C GLY A 90 16.80 11.05 -18.65
N SER A 91 17.70 11.49 -17.76
CA SER A 91 18.48 10.61 -16.87
C SER A 91 17.89 10.48 -15.47
N ASP A 92 17.16 11.49 -15.01
CA ASP A 92 16.86 11.67 -13.59
C ASP A 92 15.37 11.55 -13.26
N PHE A 93 14.49 11.62 -14.26
CA PHE A 93 13.06 11.57 -14.06
C PHE A 93 12.48 10.23 -14.52
N THR A 94 11.49 9.74 -13.78
CA THR A 94 10.68 8.59 -14.18
C THR A 94 9.21 8.91 -13.97
N VAL A 95 8.40 8.58 -14.97
CA VAL A 95 6.94 8.74 -14.96
C VAL A 95 6.30 7.36 -14.93
N THR A 96 5.26 7.21 -14.13
CA THR A 96 4.42 6.01 -14.08
C THR A 96 2.96 6.42 -14.23
N ALA A 97 2.19 5.71 -15.03
CA ALA A 97 0.74 5.88 -15.14
C ALA A 97 0.07 4.55 -15.44
N GLY A 98 -1.11 4.34 -14.87
CA GLY A 98 -1.83 3.09 -15.08
C GLY A 98 -3.28 3.11 -14.63
N GLY A 99 -4.05 2.18 -15.19
CA GLY A 99 -5.42 1.91 -14.75
C GLY A 99 -5.47 1.16 -13.42
N ARG A 100 -4.36 0.51 -13.03
CA ARG A 100 -4.21 -0.17 -11.75
C ARG A 100 -2.76 -0.12 -11.30
N VAL A 101 -2.45 0.88 -10.49
CA VAL A 101 -1.11 1.16 -9.96
C VAL A 101 -1.21 1.43 -8.47
N ARG A 102 -0.23 0.97 -7.69
CA ARG A 102 -0.20 1.19 -6.25
C ARG A 102 0.71 2.38 -5.91
N GLN A 103 0.45 3.05 -4.80
CA GLN A 103 1.20 4.21 -4.34
C GLN A 103 2.72 3.99 -4.36
N ASP A 104 3.19 2.83 -3.87
CA ASP A 104 4.60 2.46 -3.79
C ASP A 104 5.25 2.19 -5.15
N ASP A 105 4.48 1.76 -6.17
CA ASP A 105 4.97 1.61 -7.54
C ASP A 105 5.44 2.96 -8.15
N MET A 106 5.10 4.08 -7.52
CA MET A 106 5.36 5.44 -7.98
C MET A 106 6.26 6.26 -7.03
N LEU A 107 6.96 5.59 -6.12
CA LEU A 107 7.98 6.19 -5.25
C LEU A 107 9.37 5.77 -5.72
N ALA A 108 10.31 6.73 -5.80
CA ALA A 108 11.71 6.43 -6.12
C ALA A 108 12.36 5.55 -5.05
N VAL A 109 11.94 5.69 -3.81
CA VAL A 109 12.49 4.97 -2.66
C VAL A 109 11.35 4.46 -1.79
N TRP A 110 11.33 3.15 -1.51
CA TRP A 110 10.52 2.59 -0.45
C TRP A 110 11.27 2.70 0.89
N PRO A 111 10.72 3.41 1.90
CA PRO A 111 11.50 3.84 3.06
C PRO A 111 11.52 2.80 4.19
N SER A 112 11.81 1.56 3.85
CA SER A 112 11.94 0.47 4.81
C SER A 112 12.95 -0.57 4.30
N ALA A 113 13.64 -1.27 5.21
CA ALA A 113 14.39 -2.47 4.88
C ALA A 113 13.47 -3.66 4.52
N TYR A 114 12.21 -3.58 4.89
CA TYR A 114 11.19 -4.56 4.52
C TYR A 114 10.42 -4.07 3.30
N PRO A 115 10.23 -4.90 2.27
CA PRO A 115 9.42 -4.51 1.10
C PRO A 115 7.95 -4.29 1.48
N SER A 116 7.24 -3.55 0.66
CA SER A 116 5.79 -3.33 0.77
C SER A 116 4.94 -4.58 0.57
N ASP A 117 5.55 -5.69 0.20
CA ASP A 117 4.95 -7.03 0.07
C ASP A 117 5.59 -8.02 1.05
N THR A 118 5.87 -7.62 2.29
CA THR A 118 6.46 -8.51 3.31
C THR A 118 5.40 -9.44 3.94
N VAL A 119 5.84 -10.36 4.80
CA VAL A 119 4.98 -11.46 5.31
C VAL A 119 3.82 -10.93 6.14
N LEU A 120 4.09 -10.04 7.10
CA LEU A 120 3.05 -9.44 7.94
C LEU A 120 2.64 -8.08 7.38
N ASP A 121 1.38 -7.92 7.05
CA ASP A 121 0.81 -6.68 6.53
C ASP A 121 1.13 -5.45 7.38
N TYR A 122 1.09 -5.60 8.70
CA TYR A 122 1.39 -4.52 9.63
C TYR A 122 2.75 -3.83 9.41
N PHE A 123 3.75 -4.54 8.90
CA PHE A 123 5.08 -4.01 8.61
C PHE A 123 5.27 -3.46 7.21
N THR A 124 4.24 -3.55 6.35
CA THR A 124 4.34 -3.12 4.95
C THR A 124 4.22 -1.62 4.76
N TYR A 125 3.89 -0.85 5.80
CA TYR A 125 3.59 0.58 5.72
C TYR A 125 4.74 1.49 6.17
N ALA A 126 5.96 1.00 6.20
CA ALA A 126 7.15 1.75 6.61
C ALA A 126 7.00 2.52 7.95
N GLY A 127 6.17 2.01 8.87
CA GLY A 127 5.89 2.59 10.18
C GLY A 127 5.01 3.85 10.17
N ALA A 128 4.48 4.24 9.03
CA ALA A 128 3.62 5.42 8.87
C ALA A 128 2.45 5.15 7.91
N PRO A 129 1.47 4.29 8.28
CA PRO A 129 0.41 3.80 7.38
C PRO A 129 -0.44 4.91 6.77
N GLY A 130 -0.61 6.02 7.46
CA GLY A 130 -1.29 7.19 6.91
C GLY A 130 -0.57 7.81 5.70
N ALA A 131 0.75 7.85 5.72
CA ALA A 131 1.54 8.41 4.63
C ALA A 131 1.84 7.37 3.54
N TYR A 132 2.03 6.10 3.91
CA TYR A 132 2.32 4.99 3.01
C TYR A 132 1.15 4.00 2.97
N SER A 133 0.03 4.45 2.43
CA SER A 133 -1.26 3.74 2.47
C SER A 133 -1.33 2.53 1.55
N LEU A 134 -0.39 2.37 0.63
CA LEU A 134 -0.41 1.37 -0.43
C LEU A 134 -1.68 1.41 -1.29
N ASN A 135 -2.33 2.58 -1.37
CA ASN A 135 -3.57 2.73 -2.13
C ASN A 135 -3.39 2.27 -3.58
N LEU A 136 -4.34 1.49 -4.07
CA LEU A 136 -4.30 0.80 -5.36
C LEU A 136 -5.49 1.21 -6.23
N GLY A 137 -5.24 1.69 -7.42
CA GLY A 137 -6.29 2.11 -8.35
C GLY A 137 -5.76 2.75 -9.61
N SER A 138 -6.57 3.57 -10.25
CA SER A 138 -6.13 4.38 -11.39
C SER A 138 -5.30 5.56 -10.91
N GLY A 139 -4.12 5.75 -11.50
CA GLY A 139 -3.23 6.79 -11.01
C GLY A 139 -2.04 7.09 -11.89
N ALA A 140 -1.30 8.11 -11.49
CA ALA A 140 -0.05 8.50 -12.11
C ALA A 140 0.90 9.12 -11.08
N GLY A 141 2.19 9.01 -11.35
CA GLY A 141 3.24 9.60 -10.53
C GLY A 141 4.48 9.93 -11.33
N LEU A 142 5.29 10.76 -10.71
CA LEU A 142 6.58 11.20 -11.23
C LEU A 142 7.57 11.21 -10.08
N TRP A 143 8.78 10.74 -10.30
CA TRP A 143 9.88 11.01 -9.39
C TRP A 143 11.13 11.53 -10.13
N TRP A 144 11.89 12.30 -9.40
CA TRP A 144 13.25 12.68 -9.71
C TRP A 144 14.20 11.99 -8.75
N SER A 145 15.35 11.54 -9.23
CA SER A 145 16.39 10.95 -8.38
C SER A 145 17.78 11.29 -8.91
N ASN A 146 18.69 11.72 -8.01
CA ASN A 146 20.09 11.99 -8.32
C ASN A 146 20.93 11.93 -7.03
N ASP A 147 22.11 11.27 -7.11
CA ASP A 147 23.08 11.16 -6.01
C ASP A 147 22.47 10.73 -4.66
N GLY A 148 21.56 9.75 -4.68
CA GLY A 148 20.87 9.24 -3.51
C GLY A 148 19.66 10.06 -3.06
N PHE A 149 19.53 11.31 -3.48
CA PHE A 149 18.35 12.13 -3.23
C PHE A 149 17.22 11.80 -4.19
N SER A 150 15.99 11.88 -3.71
CA SER A 150 14.82 11.75 -4.56
C SER A 150 13.65 12.59 -4.07
N ILE A 151 12.82 12.98 -5.05
CA ILE A 151 11.52 13.62 -4.81
C ILE A 151 10.50 12.83 -5.63
N SER A 152 9.48 12.32 -4.99
CA SER A 152 8.38 11.60 -5.64
C SER A 152 7.07 12.32 -5.39
N ALA A 153 6.21 12.35 -6.41
CA ALA A 153 4.85 12.83 -6.30
C ALA A 153 3.90 11.90 -7.07
N ASN A 154 2.82 11.46 -6.45
CA ASN A 154 1.85 10.58 -7.09
C ASN A 154 0.43 10.87 -6.64
N TYR A 155 -0.51 10.37 -7.44
CA TYR A 155 -1.94 10.33 -7.13
C TYR A 155 -2.52 8.99 -7.56
N VAL A 156 -3.36 8.41 -6.70
CA VAL A 156 -4.08 7.16 -6.95
C VAL A 156 -5.53 7.34 -6.53
N SER A 157 -6.47 6.87 -7.33
CA SER A 157 -7.89 6.79 -7.00
C SER A 157 -8.38 5.35 -7.10
N THR A 158 -8.91 4.78 -6.00
CA THR A 158 -9.41 3.40 -5.96
C THR A 158 -10.63 3.19 -6.85
N ASN A 159 -11.47 4.21 -6.99
CA ASN A 159 -12.65 4.26 -7.85
C ASN A 159 -12.43 5.08 -9.13
N GLY A 160 -11.17 5.21 -9.57
CA GLY A 160 -10.78 6.02 -10.72
C GLY A 160 -11.33 5.55 -12.07
N SER A 161 -11.88 4.34 -12.15
CA SER A 161 -12.57 3.81 -13.34
C SER A 161 -14.05 4.17 -13.42
N ASP A 162 -14.64 4.75 -12.36
CA ASP A 162 -16.02 5.20 -12.37
C ASP A 162 -16.12 6.54 -13.14
N GLY A 163 -16.94 6.56 -14.18
CA GLY A 163 -17.16 7.75 -15.02
C GLY A 163 -18.08 8.80 -14.42
N ASN A 164 -18.68 8.55 -13.26
CA ASN A 164 -19.55 9.52 -12.57
C ASN A 164 -18.74 10.36 -11.58
N PRO A 165 -18.58 11.68 -11.77
CA PRO A 165 -17.75 12.51 -10.92
C PRO A 165 -18.28 12.66 -9.48
N ASN A 166 -19.53 12.30 -9.21
CA ASN A 166 -20.10 12.33 -7.86
C ASN A 166 -19.85 11.05 -7.06
N THR A 167 -19.41 9.98 -7.71
CA THR A 167 -19.20 8.65 -7.08
C THR A 167 -17.81 8.08 -7.31
N GLY A 168 -17.04 8.68 -8.23
CA GLY A 168 -15.70 8.22 -8.53
C GLY A 168 -14.97 9.09 -9.53
N GLY A 169 -13.96 8.54 -10.19
CA GLY A 169 -13.11 9.22 -11.16
C GLY A 169 -11.76 9.62 -10.60
N ILE A 170 -11.05 10.47 -11.34
CA ILE A 170 -9.71 10.97 -10.98
C ILE A 170 -9.83 12.46 -10.66
N ALA A 171 -9.43 12.86 -9.44
CA ALA A 171 -9.48 14.25 -8.96
C ALA A 171 -10.87 14.90 -9.06
N THR A 172 -11.91 14.14 -8.82
CA THR A 172 -13.31 14.58 -8.74
C THR A 172 -13.79 14.61 -7.29
N ASP A 173 -14.97 15.19 -7.04
CA ASP A 173 -15.57 15.23 -5.69
C ASP A 173 -15.91 13.82 -5.17
N GLY A 174 -16.25 12.88 -6.07
CA GLY A 174 -16.53 11.48 -5.75
C GLY A 174 -15.31 10.58 -5.67
N ALA A 175 -14.10 11.09 -5.96
CA ALA A 175 -12.90 10.27 -6.00
C ALA A 175 -12.46 9.81 -4.61
N SER A 176 -12.18 8.51 -4.48
CA SER A 176 -11.45 7.92 -3.35
C SER A 176 -9.95 8.01 -3.62
N GLY A 177 -9.43 9.23 -3.50
CA GLY A 177 -8.09 9.56 -3.97
C GLY A 177 -7.07 9.78 -2.85
N THR A 178 -5.83 9.39 -3.11
CA THR A 178 -4.66 9.74 -2.29
C THR A 178 -3.62 10.43 -3.14
N GLY A 179 -3.17 11.59 -2.67
CA GLY A 179 -2.04 12.31 -3.26
C GLY A 179 -0.86 12.32 -2.32
N THR A 180 0.29 11.81 -2.75
CA THR A 180 1.49 11.68 -1.93
C THR A 180 2.65 12.46 -2.52
N VAL A 181 3.39 13.17 -1.64
CA VAL A 181 4.71 13.73 -1.95
C VAL A 181 5.72 13.17 -0.96
N GLN A 182 6.86 12.68 -1.45
CA GLN A 182 7.96 12.16 -0.65
C GLN A 182 9.27 12.85 -0.99
N LEU A 183 10.04 13.17 0.03
CA LEU A 183 11.45 13.51 -0.05
C LEU A 183 12.23 12.37 0.58
N ALA A 184 13.25 11.84 -0.09
CA ALA A 184 14.07 10.78 0.45
C ALA A 184 15.55 10.94 0.10
N TYR A 185 16.37 10.35 0.95
CA TYR A 185 17.77 10.06 0.67
C TYR A 185 18.02 8.58 0.96
N ALA A 186 18.62 7.88 0.03
CA ALA A 186 18.98 6.48 0.16
C ALA A 186 20.41 6.24 -0.30
N ASP A 187 21.19 5.55 0.52
CA ASP A 187 22.48 4.99 0.21
C ASP A 187 22.36 3.46 0.12
N SER A 188 23.45 2.77 -0.18
CA SER A 188 23.50 1.31 -0.35
C SER A 188 23.02 0.54 0.88
N SER A 189 23.19 1.08 2.08
CA SER A 189 22.93 0.39 3.33
C SER A 189 21.98 1.10 4.31
N TRP A 190 21.54 2.30 4.00
CA TRP A 190 20.63 3.06 4.84
C TRP A 190 19.85 4.10 4.04
N GLY A 191 18.78 4.61 4.63
CA GLY A 191 18.07 5.74 4.07
C GLY A 191 17.08 6.35 5.04
N ILE A 192 16.60 7.52 4.66
CA ILE A 192 15.58 8.29 5.38
C ILE A 192 14.57 8.84 4.38
N ALA A 193 13.33 8.96 4.80
CA ALA A 193 12.30 9.62 4.00
C ALA A 193 11.33 10.39 4.85
N ALA A 194 10.79 11.46 4.28
CA ALA A 194 9.66 12.22 4.79
C ALA A 194 8.58 12.27 3.72
N ALA A 195 7.35 11.90 4.07
CA ALA A 195 6.22 11.91 3.16
C ALA A 195 5.04 12.68 3.75
N TYR A 196 4.30 13.32 2.85
CA TYR A 196 2.98 13.87 3.12
C TYR A 196 1.99 13.23 2.17
N THR A 197 0.86 12.74 2.71
CA THR A 197 -0.24 12.17 1.94
C THR A 197 -1.56 12.80 2.35
N TYR A 198 -2.27 13.35 1.39
CA TYR A 198 -3.66 13.73 1.54
C TYR A 198 -4.54 12.60 1.01
N SER A 199 -5.59 12.24 1.76
CA SER A 199 -6.58 11.24 1.35
C SER A 199 -7.98 11.82 1.43
N SER A 200 -8.78 11.60 0.39
CA SER A 200 -10.18 11.99 0.35
C SER A 200 -11.10 10.95 0.99
N MET A 201 -12.28 11.39 1.44
CA MET A 201 -13.21 10.65 2.28
C MET A 201 -13.90 9.44 1.63
N ASN A 202 -13.86 9.33 0.31
CA ASN A 202 -14.70 8.35 -0.38
C ASN A 202 -14.03 7.00 -0.53
N TRP A 203 -14.06 6.13 0.48
CA TRP A 203 -13.63 4.72 0.44
C TRP A 203 -12.22 4.42 -0.09
N GLY A 204 -11.54 3.52 0.51
CA GLY A 204 -10.16 3.14 0.15
C GLY A 204 -9.15 4.06 0.80
N THR A 205 -9.52 4.59 1.92
CA THR A 205 -8.66 5.46 2.68
C THR A 205 -7.65 4.64 3.47
N VAL A 206 -6.55 5.24 3.66
CA VAL A 206 -5.42 5.04 4.54
C VAL A 206 -5.67 4.24 5.81
N TYR A 207 -6.91 4.06 6.22
CA TYR A 207 -7.27 3.49 7.51
C TYR A 207 -7.82 2.07 7.46
N GLU A 208 -8.07 1.52 6.29
CA GLU A 208 -8.41 0.09 6.18
C GLU A 208 -7.28 -0.79 6.72
N SER A 209 -6.06 -0.30 6.63
CA SER A 209 -4.85 -0.96 7.05
C SER A 209 -4.30 -0.52 8.41
N THR A 210 -4.95 0.39 9.13
CA THR A 210 -4.48 0.73 10.47
C THR A 210 -4.99 -0.29 11.48
N ALA A 211 -4.08 -0.83 12.27
CA ALA A 211 -4.28 -1.94 13.18
C ALA A 211 -5.26 -1.70 14.34
N THR A 212 -5.91 -0.54 14.44
CA THR A 212 -6.82 -0.25 15.54
C THR A 212 -8.25 0.01 15.07
N PRO A 213 -9.27 -0.60 15.70
CA PRO A 213 -10.67 -0.35 15.36
C PRO A 213 -11.07 1.13 15.44
N LEU A 214 -10.46 1.89 16.36
CA LEU A 214 -10.72 3.32 16.50
C LEU A 214 -10.18 4.10 15.30
N ALA A 215 -8.95 3.82 14.88
CA ALA A 215 -8.35 4.48 13.73
C ALA A 215 -9.14 4.21 12.45
N THR A 216 -9.59 2.97 12.24
CA THR A 216 -10.47 2.59 11.14
C THR A 216 -11.79 3.36 11.18
N ALA A 217 -12.45 3.41 12.34
CA ALA A 217 -13.72 4.11 12.50
C ALA A 217 -13.59 5.63 12.26
N VAL A 218 -12.51 6.26 12.73
CA VAL A 218 -12.24 7.69 12.54
C VAL A 218 -11.88 8.00 11.09
N GLY A 219 -11.11 7.14 10.44
CA GLY A 219 -10.67 7.33 9.06
C GLY A 219 -11.80 7.33 8.03
N LEU A 220 -12.89 6.65 8.34
CA LEU A 220 -14.10 6.63 7.49
C LEU A 220 -14.93 7.93 7.56
N LEU A 221 -14.58 8.88 8.43
CA LEU A 221 -15.41 10.05 8.71
C LEU A 221 -15.00 11.33 7.97
N GLY A 222 -13.87 11.35 7.29
CA GLY A 222 -13.45 12.58 6.61
C GLY A 222 -12.14 12.49 5.83
N ASN A 223 -11.78 13.60 5.22
CA ASN A 223 -10.48 13.74 4.56
C ASN A 223 -9.36 13.70 5.59
N SER A 224 -8.23 13.14 5.23
CA SER A 224 -7.08 13.06 6.13
C SER A 224 -5.83 13.71 5.55
N ASN A 225 -5.05 14.30 6.46
CA ASN A 225 -3.70 14.80 6.20
C ASN A 225 -2.73 13.95 7.01
N ASN A 226 -1.76 13.36 6.34
CA ASN A 226 -0.89 12.35 6.92
C ASN A 226 0.56 12.71 6.66
N VAL A 227 1.37 12.70 7.70
CA VAL A 227 2.82 12.88 7.62
C VAL A 227 3.50 11.61 8.07
N GLY A 228 4.51 11.16 7.34
CA GLY A 228 5.35 10.03 7.68
C GLY A 228 6.82 10.40 7.69
N LEU A 229 7.54 9.93 8.70
CA LEU A 229 8.99 9.97 8.78
C LEU A 229 9.47 8.53 8.94
N SER A 230 10.36 8.07 8.06
CA SER A 230 10.84 6.70 8.08
C SER A 230 12.36 6.67 7.85
N ALA A 231 13.01 5.71 8.50
CA ALA A 231 14.43 5.45 8.34
C ALA A 231 14.70 3.96 8.38
N TRP A 232 15.69 3.52 7.65
CA TRP A 232 16.13 2.14 7.66
C TRP A 232 17.65 2.03 7.56
N TRP A 233 18.14 0.92 8.05
CA TRP A 233 19.54 0.53 7.95
C TRP A 233 19.63 -0.97 7.71
N GLN A 234 20.37 -1.36 6.68
CA GLN A 234 20.58 -2.75 6.29
C GLN A 234 22.03 -2.92 5.86
N PRO A 235 22.94 -3.37 6.75
CA PRO A 235 24.35 -3.49 6.43
C PRO A 235 24.58 -4.61 5.40
N GLU A 236 25.59 -4.42 4.54
CA GLU A 236 26.00 -5.44 3.57
C GLU A 236 26.43 -6.75 4.22
N ASN A 237 27.08 -6.66 5.37
CA ASN A 237 27.49 -7.80 6.18
C ASN A 237 26.68 -7.80 7.47
N SER A 238 25.53 -8.46 7.46
CA SER A 238 24.70 -8.59 8.65
C SER A 238 25.33 -9.53 9.66
N GLY A 239 25.60 -9.00 10.85
CA GLY A 239 25.94 -9.80 12.02
C GLY A 239 24.67 -10.31 12.73
N PHE A 240 24.58 -10.06 14.03
CA PHE A 240 23.41 -10.44 14.85
C PHE A 240 22.15 -9.64 14.49
N ILE A 241 22.29 -8.40 13.99
CA ILE A 241 21.18 -7.53 13.59
C ILE A 241 21.22 -7.39 12.05
N PRO A 242 20.31 -8.06 11.31
CA PRO A 242 20.31 -8.05 9.85
C PRO A 242 19.83 -6.71 9.26
N SER A 243 18.89 -6.04 9.93
CA SER A 243 18.35 -4.75 9.51
C SER A 243 17.60 -4.07 10.65
N ILE A 244 17.42 -2.76 10.53
CA ILE A 244 16.55 -1.96 11.40
C ILE A 244 15.71 -1.06 10.49
N SER A 245 14.40 -1.05 10.72
CA SER A 245 13.49 -0.07 10.13
C SER A 245 12.68 0.59 11.24
N ALA A 246 12.52 1.89 11.17
CA ALA A 246 11.71 2.67 12.10
C ALA A 246 10.91 3.71 11.33
N GLY A 247 9.66 3.90 11.71
CA GLY A 247 8.81 4.93 11.15
C GLY A 247 7.95 5.58 12.23
N TRP A 248 7.58 6.81 11.96
CA TRP A 248 6.65 7.58 12.75
C TRP A 248 5.64 8.25 11.83
N GLY A 249 4.36 8.18 12.18
CA GLY A 249 3.29 8.78 11.42
C GLY A 249 2.38 9.65 12.29
N LEU A 250 1.91 10.74 11.71
CA LEU A 250 0.86 11.59 12.27
C LEU A 250 -0.24 11.74 11.24
N SER A 251 -1.47 11.43 11.66
CA SER A 251 -2.67 11.57 10.83
C SER A 251 -3.66 12.51 11.50
N SER A 252 -4.25 13.40 10.71
CA SER A 252 -5.31 14.32 11.13
C SER A 252 -6.48 14.19 10.18
N THR A 253 -7.66 13.85 10.69
CA THR A 253 -8.91 13.71 9.92
C THR A 253 -9.80 14.91 10.15
N SER A 254 -10.30 15.50 9.07
CA SER A 254 -11.24 16.62 9.10
C SER A 254 -12.65 16.14 8.79
N GLY A 255 -13.63 16.61 9.54
CA GLY A 255 -15.05 16.27 9.33
C GLY A 255 -15.57 15.16 10.26
N ALA A 256 -14.79 14.80 11.27
CA ALA A 256 -15.22 13.92 12.37
C ALA A 256 -15.86 14.73 13.50
#